data_a8da704ff03abffa8de4e877dde00e27
#
_entry.id   a8da704ff03abffa8de4e877dde00e27
#
_cell.length_a   1.000
_cell.length_b   1.000
_cell.length_c   1.000
_cell.angle_alpha   90.00
_cell.angle_beta   90.00
_cell.angle_gamma   90.00
#
_symmetry.space_group_name_H-M   'P 1'
#
loop_
_entity.id
_entity.type
_entity.pdbx_description
1 polymer ?
#
loop_
_entity_poly.entity_id
_entity_poly.type
_entity_poly.pdbx_seq_one_letter_code
_entity_poly.pdbx_strand_id
1 'polypeptide(L)'
;MPFAPDRRTLLTALGASAVCALGERSAAARSLRTPGIAITIDDFDLSDTPLLTGEARDAAIRGALKRHRIKAAGFVAGKYIDATVAPRVLRRWSDDGHIIGNHSFAHRPFGGPDPDAQIADILRCEALLSRYPGFRKLFRFPYLAEGRTAEGRDAIRAGLRAHGYRNAHVTIDTSDWFIDSRLKARLAADPRADLSAYRRFYLDHLWDRATYYNGLAKALFGHSIDHTILLHHRLATGLFLDDALTMFRARGWRLVDAAAAFGSPTFALEPQTLPAGQSLLWSLARSTPHLASALRFPGEDGAYESPKMDSLKL
;
A
#
# COMPACT_ATOMS: atom_id res chain seq x y z
N MET A 1 -31.39 -29.21 61.69
CA MET A 1 -32.01 -28.51 60.58
C MET A 1 -30.90 -28.01 59.69
N PRO A 2 -30.76 -28.52 58.45
CA PRO A 2 -29.69 -28.03 57.55
C PRO A 2 -30.14 -26.79 56.79
N PHE A 3 -29.30 -25.79 56.74
CA PHE A 3 -29.45 -24.53 55.98
C PHE A 3 -29.32 -24.82 54.45
N ALA A 4 -30.36 -24.46 53.71
CA ALA A 4 -30.28 -24.45 52.22
C ALA A 4 -29.58 -23.21 51.72
N PRO A 5 -28.70 -23.23 50.74
CA PRO A 5 -28.05 -22.05 50.20
C PRO A 5 -29.01 -21.25 49.28
N ASP A 6 -28.95 -19.94 49.42
CA ASP A 6 -29.79 -18.98 48.75
C ASP A 6 -29.53 -18.99 47.21
N ARG A 7 -30.61 -19.03 46.43
CA ARG A 7 -30.62 -19.04 44.96
C ARG A 7 -30.00 -17.81 44.30
N ARG A 8 -29.76 -16.75 45.06
CA ARG A 8 -29.16 -15.49 44.52
C ARG A 8 -27.66 -15.56 44.31
N THR A 9 -26.94 -16.44 45.04
CA THR A 9 -25.49 -16.55 44.94
C THR A 9 -25.03 -17.39 43.71
N LEU A 10 -25.92 -18.22 43.17
CA LEU A 10 -25.59 -19.07 41.98
C LEU A 10 -25.67 -18.34 40.64
N LEU A 11 -26.45 -17.25 40.56
CA LEU A 11 -26.61 -16.47 39.31
C LEU A 11 -25.45 -15.50 39.04
N THR A 12 -24.72 -15.04 40.06
CA THR A 12 -23.59 -14.13 39.90
C THR A 12 -22.30 -14.85 39.49
N ALA A 13 -22.13 -16.11 39.87
CA ALA A 13 -20.94 -16.89 39.48
C ALA A 13 -20.95 -17.33 37.99
N LEU A 14 -22.13 -17.59 37.42
CA LEU A 14 -22.30 -17.98 36.02
C LEU A 14 -22.14 -16.79 35.04
N GLY A 15 -22.48 -15.56 35.49
CA GLY A 15 -22.31 -14.36 34.66
C GLY A 15 -20.86 -13.94 34.46
N ALA A 16 -19.99 -14.07 35.48
CA ALA A 16 -18.59 -13.69 35.40
C ALA A 16 -17.77 -14.62 34.52
N SER A 17 -18.04 -15.92 34.55
CA SER A 17 -17.33 -16.90 33.72
C SER A 17 -17.68 -16.80 32.23
N ALA A 18 -18.91 -16.45 31.89
CA ALA A 18 -19.34 -16.28 30.49
C ALA A 18 -18.74 -15.02 29.84
N VAL A 19 -18.59 -13.93 30.60
CA VAL A 19 -17.98 -12.68 30.08
C VAL A 19 -16.48 -12.84 29.86
N CYS A 20 -15.75 -13.53 30.74
CA CYS A 20 -14.33 -13.85 30.53
C CYS A 20 -14.13 -14.76 29.31
N ALA A 21 -14.94 -15.81 29.16
CA ALA A 21 -14.82 -16.75 28.04
C ALA A 21 -15.15 -16.11 26.67
N LEU A 22 -16.04 -15.12 26.63
CA LEU A 22 -16.31 -14.35 25.42
C LEU A 22 -15.20 -13.36 25.10
N GLY A 23 -14.56 -12.74 26.10
CA GLY A 23 -13.39 -11.87 25.95
C GLY A 23 -12.17 -12.63 25.43
N GLU A 24 -11.86 -13.79 25.99
CA GLU A 24 -10.74 -14.62 25.56
C GLU A 24 -10.94 -15.23 24.18
N ARG A 25 -12.15 -15.67 23.81
CA ARG A 25 -12.48 -16.11 22.44
C ARG A 25 -12.37 -14.98 21.42
N SER A 26 -12.75 -13.76 21.77
CA SER A 26 -12.60 -12.59 20.91
C SER A 26 -11.13 -12.20 20.70
N ALA A 27 -10.30 -12.28 21.75
CA ALA A 27 -8.86 -12.02 21.66
C ALA A 27 -8.11 -13.10 20.88
N ALA A 28 -8.42 -14.38 21.12
CA ALA A 28 -7.85 -15.50 20.38
C ALA A 28 -8.26 -15.49 18.89
N ALA A 29 -9.52 -15.15 18.60
CA ALA A 29 -9.99 -15.00 17.21
C ALA A 29 -9.32 -13.82 16.48
N ARG A 30 -8.98 -12.73 17.18
CA ARG A 30 -8.20 -11.61 16.63
C ARG A 30 -6.74 -12.02 16.33
N SER A 31 -6.13 -12.85 17.17
CA SER A 31 -4.75 -13.33 17.00
C SER A 31 -4.57 -14.21 15.76
N LEU A 32 -5.63 -14.85 15.27
CA LEU A 32 -5.62 -15.78 14.13
C LEU A 32 -6.10 -15.15 12.82
N ARG A 33 -6.28 -13.83 12.75
CA ARG A 33 -6.73 -13.19 11.52
C ARG A 33 -5.69 -13.36 10.41
N THR A 34 -6.06 -14.07 9.34
CA THR A 34 -5.25 -14.23 8.14
C THR A 34 -5.01 -12.85 7.50
N PRO A 35 -3.75 -12.49 7.17
CA PRO A 35 -3.47 -11.21 6.53
C PRO A 35 -4.15 -11.10 5.17
N GLY A 36 -4.67 -9.92 4.86
CA GLY A 36 -5.14 -9.56 3.54
C GLY A 36 -4.12 -8.67 2.83
N ILE A 37 -4.14 -8.69 1.50
CA ILE A 37 -3.33 -7.82 0.67
C ILE A 37 -4.16 -7.20 -0.44
N ALA A 38 -4.17 -5.89 -0.52
CA ALA A 38 -4.74 -5.10 -1.59
C ALA A 38 -3.62 -4.47 -2.43
N ILE A 39 -3.77 -4.51 -3.74
CA ILE A 39 -2.80 -3.94 -4.67
C ILE A 39 -3.06 -2.45 -4.84
N THR A 40 -2.02 -1.64 -4.67
CA THR A 40 -2.01 -0.22 -5.04
C THR A 40 -0.87 0.05 -6.02
N ILE A 41 -1.15 0.84 -7.05
CA ILE A 41 -0.21 1.10 -8.16
C ILE A 41 -0.10 2.60 -8.35
N ASP A 42 1.10 3.11 -8.21
CA ASP A 42 1.40 4.53 -8.26
C ASP A 42 1.97 4.96 -9.63
N ASP A 43 2.05 6.26 -9.87
CA ASP A 43 2.62 7.00 -11.00
C ASP A 43 1.74 7.02 -12.26
N PHE A 44 1.46 5.90 -12.86
CA PHE A 44 0.83 5.77 -14.18
C PHE A 44 1.68 6.39 -15.31
N ASP A 45 3.00 6.22 -15.22
CA ASP A 45 3.89 6.49 -16.36
C ASP A 45 3.61 5.45 -17.46
N LEU A 46 2.97 5.92 -18.54
CA LEU A 46 2.56 5.07 -19.66
C LEU A 46 3.56 5.09 -20.82
N SER A 47 4.76 5.61 -20.62
CA SER A 47 5.86 5.52 -21.60
C SER A 47 6.22 4.05 -21.90
N ASP A 48 6.67 3.79 -23.11
CA ASP A 48 7.08 2.46 -23.52
C ASP A 48 8.34 1.99 -22.77
N THR A 49 8.45 0.69 -22.61
CA THR A 49 9.56 0.00 -21.98
C THR A 49 10.14 -1.06 -22.93
N PRO A 50 11.31 -1.65 -22.64
CA PRO A 50 11.97 -2.56 -23.58
C PRO A 50 11.13 -3.74 -24.10
N LEU A 51 10.17 -4.25 -23.31
CA LEU A 51 9.38 -5.43 -23.69
C LEU A 51 7.88 -5.12 -23.88
N LEU A 52 7.40 -4.03 -23.30
CA LEU A 52 5.98 -3.70 -23.27
C LEU A 52 5.79 -2.21 -23.56
N THR A 53 4.87 -1.90 -24.48
CA THR A 53 4.33 -0.55 -24.57
C THR A 53 3.58 -0.21 -23.27
N GLY A 54 3.33 1.08 -23.02
CA GLY A 54 2.55 1.51 -21.87
C GLY A 54 1.17 0.85 -21.82
N GLU A 55 0.46 0.75 -22.97
CA GLU A 55 -0.84 0.09 -23.04
C GLU A 55 -0.75 -1.44 -22.83
N ALA A 56 0.27 -2.09 -23.38
CA ALA A 56 0.47 -3.54 -23.18
C ALA A 56 0.79 -3.86 -21.72
N ARG A 57 1.57 -3.03 -21.06
CA ARG A 57 1.87 -3.13 -19.62
C ARG A 57 0.62 -2.96 -18.77
N ASP A 58 -0.19 -1.94 -19.08
CA ASP A 58 -1.49 -1.74 -18.43
C ASP A 58 -2.42 -2.95 -18.62
N ALA A 59 -2.51 -3.47 -19.84
CA ALA A 59 -3.31 -4.65 -20.12
C ALA A 59 -2.86 -5.88 -19.35
N ALA A 60 -1.53 -6.08 -19.18
CA ALA A 60 -0.97 -7.16 -18.39
C ALA A 60 -1.33 -7.02 -16.90
N ILE A 61 -1.19 -5.82 -16.32
CA ILE A 61 -1.56 -5.50 -14.93
C ILE A 61 -3.04 -5.76 -14.70
N ARG A 62 -3.94 -5.16 -15.50
CA ARG A 62 -5.39 -5.36 -15.36
C ARG A 62 -5.81 -6.81 -15.62
N GLY A 63 -5.14 -7.48 -16.56
CA GLY A 63 -5.33 -8.91 -16.83
C GLY A 63 -5.02 -9.77 -15.60
N ALA A 64 -3.92 -9.50 -14.89
CA ALA A 64 -3.58 -10.17 -13.64
C ALA A 64 -4.65 -9.91 -12.56
N LEU A 65 -5.02 -8.66 -12.33
CA LEU A 65 -6.07 -8.31 -11.35
C LEU A 65 -7.41 -9.00 -11.66
N LYS A 66 -7.79 -9.06 -12.93
CA LYS A 66 -9.02 -9.75 -13.39
C LYS A 66 -8.98 -11.25 -13.15
N ARG A 67 -7.85 -11.93 -13.49
CA ARG A 67 -7.70 -13.39 -13.24
C ARG A 67 -7.83 -13.71 -11.75
N HIS A 68 -7.30 -12.86 -10.90
CA HIS A 68 -7.37 -13.02 -9.45
C HIS A 68 -8.65 -12.46 -8.81
N ARG A 69 -9.55 -11.83 -9.60
CA ARG A 69 -10.86 -11.28 -9.20
C ARG A 69 -10.76 -10.26 -8.07
N ILE A 70 -9.80 -9.34 -8.16
CA ILE A 70 -9.60 -8.25 -7.20
C ILE A 70 -9.63 -6.88 -7.89
N LYS A 71 -10.00 -5.86 -7.12
CA LYS A 71 -10.00 -4.47 -7.54
C LYS A 71 -8.88 -3.72 -6.84
N ALA A 72 -7.98 -3.16 -7.64
CA ALA A 72 -6.85 -2.36 -7.18
C ALA A 72 -7.22 -0.87 -7.03
N ALA A 73 -6.30 -0.09 -6.46
CA ALA A 73 -6.32 1.37 -6.53
C ALA A 73 -5.09 1.85 -7.30
N GLY A 74 -5.31 2.72 -8.29
CA GLY A 74 -4.27 3.40 -9.04
C GLY A 74 -4.16 4.85 -8.59
N PHE A 75 -2.96 5.30 -8.22
CA PHE A 75 -2.70 6.69 -7.83
C PHE A 75 -1.95 7.39 -8.96
N VAL A 76 -2.65 8.25 -9.66
CA VAL A 76 -2.23 8.83 -10.93
C VAL A 76 -1.55 10.18 -10.71
N ALA A 77 -0.32 10.33 -11.18
CA ALA A 77 0.37 11.61 -11.20
C ALA A 77 0.08 12.35 -12.51
N GLY A 78 -0.43 13.58 -12.40
CA GLY A 78 -0.92 14.35 -13.55
C GLY A 78 0.13 14.57 -14.65
N LYS A 79 1.40 14.70 -14.27
CA LYS A 79 2.52 14.88 -15.23
C LYS A 79 2.71 13.73 -16.22
N TYR A 80 2.20 12.53 -15.89
CA TYR A 80 2.30 11.36 -16.76
C TYR A 80 1.05 11.16 -17.65
N ILE A 81 0.02 12.02 -17.49
CA ILE A 81 -1.19 11.96 -18.32
C ILE A 81 -0.91 12.63 -19.67
N ASP A 82 -0.55 11.81 -20.66
CA ASP A 82 -0.57 12.26 -22.05
C ASP A 82 -2.01 12.32 -22.61
N ALA A 83 -2.20 13.05 -23.68
CA ALA A 83 -3.53 13.25 -24.29
C ALA A 83 -4.00 12.01 -25.10
N THR A 84 -3.16 11.06 -25.38
CA THR A 84 -3.40 9.97 -26.33
C THR A 84 -3.69 8.62 -25.66
N VAL A 85 -2.83 8.16 -24.79
CA VAL A 85 -2.90 6.83 -24.16
C VAL A 85 -3.65 6.88 -22.85
N ALA A 86 -3.32 7.84 -21.98
CA ALA A 86 -3.84 7.90 -20.61
C ALA A 86 -5.38 7.94 -20.53
N PRO A 87 -6.14 8.67 -21.40
CA PRO A 87 -7.59 8.67 -21.32
C PRO A 87 -8.20 7.29 -21.53
N ARG A 88 -7.64 6.49 -22.43
CA ARG A 88 -8.13 5.13 -22.70
C ARG A 88 -7.81 4.18 -21.54
N VAL A 89 -6.60 4.28 -20.98
CA VAL A 89 -6.17 3.48 -19.85
C VAL A 89 -7.03 3.76 -18.62
N LEU A 90 -7.20 5.03 -18.24
CA LEU A 90 -7.99 5.43 -17.07
C LEU A 90 -9.48 5.09 -17.24
N ARG A 91 -10.01 5.15 -18.46
CA ARG A 91 -11.36 4.67 -18.74
C ARG A 91 -11.48 3.17 -18.44
N ARG A 92 -10.55 2.36 -18.97
CA ARG A 92 -10.54 0.91 -18.73
C ARG A 92 -10.38 0.56 -17.25
N TRP A 93 -9.58 1.32 -16.48
CA TRP A 93 -9.48 1.17 -15.03
C TRP A 93 -10.82 1.40 -14.33
N SER A 94 -11.55 2.43 -14.73
CA SER A 94 -12.90 2.70 -14.21
C SER A 94 -13.89 1.59 -14.58
N ASP A 95 -13.89 1.17 -15.85
CA ASP A 95 -14.81 0.16 -16.37
C ASP A 95 -14.55 -1.22 -15.72
N ASP A 96 -13.31 -1.53 -15.42
CA ASP A 96 -12.92 -2.72 -14.66
C ASP A 96 -13.26 -2.61 -13.15
N GLY A 97 -13.73 -1.45 -12.66
CA GLY A 97 -14.14 -1.21 -11.28
C GLY A 97 -12.98 -0.94 -10.33
N HIS A 98 -11.81 -0.57 -10.84
CA HIS A 98 -10.67 -0.13 -10.02
C HIS A 98 -10.87 1.31 -9.53
N ILE A 99 -10.24 1.63 -8.39
CA ILE A 99 -10.16 3.01 -7.88
C ILE A 99 -9.12 3.78 -8.67
N ILE A 100 -9.45 5.01 -9.04
CA ILE A 100 -8.51 6.04 -9.48
C ILE A 100 -8.36 7.04 -8.34
N GLY A 101 -7.17 7.14 -7.77
CA GLY A 101 -6.78 8.10 -6.75
C GLY A 101 -5.83 9.15 -7.29
N ASN A 102 -5.56 10.17 -6.51
CA ASN A 102 -4.75 11.31 -6.85
C ASN A 102 -3.33 11.18 -6.30
N HIS A 103 -2.32 11.42 -7.15
CA HIS A 103 -0.89 11.37 -6.77
C HIS A 103 -0.18 12.71 -7.03
N SER A 104 -0.91 13.82 -6.90
CA SER A 104 -0.54 15.17 -7.29
C SER A 104 -0.31 15.34 -8.81
N PHE A 105 -0.21 16.59 -9.28
CA PHE A 105 0.08 16.81 -10.70
C PHE A 105 1.58 16.67 -10.97
N ALA A 106 2.40 17.39 -10.23
CA ALA A 106 3.84 17.50 -10.49
C ALA A 106 4.68 16.36 -9.92
N HIS A 107 4.06 15.47 -9.07
CA HIS A 107 4.74 14.38 -8.40
C HIS A 107 5.99 14.85 -7.63
N ARG A 108 5.83 15.85 -6.78
CA ARG A 108 6.90 16.35 -5.90
C ARG A 108 6.71 15.88 -4.47
N PRO A 109 7.78 15.52 -3.76
CA PRO A 109 7.66 15.21 -2.34
C PRO A 109 7.19 16.46 -1.58
N PHE A 110 6.26 16.30 -0.65
CA PHE A 110 5.90 17.38 0.26
C PHE A 110 6.87 17.37 1.44
N GLY A 111 7.81 18.28 1.43
CA GLY A 111 8.78 18.43 2.51
C GLY A 111 8.85 19.85 3.07
N GLY A 112 8.07 20.73 2.49
CA GLY A 112 8.27 22.15 2.61
C GLY A 112 7.19 22.95 3.32
N PRO A 113 7.40 24.27 3.38
CA PRO A 113 6.59 25.21 4.15
C PRO A 113 5.33 25.69 3.42
N ASP A 114 5.06 25.23 2.18
CA ASP A 114 3.96 25.74 1.35
C ASP A 114 2.89 24.65 1.10
N PRO A 115 1.99 24.40 2.07
CA PRO A 115 0.90 23.46 1.91
C PRO A 115 -0.13 23.93 0.87
N ASP A 116 -0.32 25.23 0.66
CA ASP A 116 -1.31 25.75 -0.29
C ASP A 116 -0.89 25.48 -1.73
N ALA A 117 0.39 25.63 -2.07
CA ALA A 117 0.90 25.25 -3.38
C ALA A 117 0.77 23.72 -3.61
N GLN A 118 0.97 22.91 -2.58
CA GLN A 118 0.76 21.47 -2.69
C GLN A 118 -0.72 21.13 -2.91
N ILE A 119 -1.63 21.78 -2.19
CA ILE A 119 -3.09 21.62 -2.39
C ILE A 119 -3.48 22.06 -3.81
N ALA A 120 -2.97 23.19 -4.29
CA ALA A 120 -3.24 23.64 -5.66
C ALA A 120 -2.77 22.61 -6.71
N ASP A 121 -1.62 21.97 -6.49
CA ASP A 121 -1.10 20.90 -7.36
C ASP A 121 -1.98 19.63 -7.33
N ILE A 122 -2.51 19.28 -6.16
CA ILE A 122 -3.47 18.20 -5.98
C ILE A 122 -4.79 18.48 -6.73
N LEU A 123 -5.34 19.69 -6.57
CA LEU A 123 -6.59 20.10 -7.24
C LEU A 123 -6.41 20.19 -8.76
N ARG A 124 -5.24 20.62 -9.25
CA ARG A 124 -4.89 20.55 -10.67
C ARG A 124 -4.95 19.12 -11.20
N CYS A 125 -4.46 18.14 -10.46
CA CYS A 125 -4.56 16.73 -10.82
C CYS A 125 -6.02 16.24 -10.76
N GLU A 126 -6.78 16.62 -9.72
CA GLU A 126 -8.21 16.29 -9.59
C GLU A 126 -9.02 16.69 -10.82
N ALA A 127 -8.76 17.87 -11.38
CA ALA A 127 -9.46 18.37 -12.58
C ALA A 127 -9.30 17.41 -13.78
N LEU A 128 -8.20 16.67 -13.86
CA LEU A 128 -7.98 15.65 -14.90
C LEU A 128 -8.67 14.32 -14.59
N LEU A 129 -8.79 13.97 -13.29
CA LEU A 129 -9.20 12.63 -12.84
C LEU A 129 -10.69 12.54 -12.51
N SER A 130 -11.33 13.62 -12.09
CA SER A 130 -12.72 13.64 -11.58
C SER A 130 -13.77 13.21 -12.62
N ARG A 131 -13.44 13.28 -13.92
CA ARG A 131 -14.31 12.83 -15.00
C ARG A 131 -14.43 11.30 -15.13
N TYR A 132 -13.58 10.53 -14.46
CA TYR A 132 -13.60 9.06 -14.51
C TYR A 132 -14.48 8.50 -13.40
N PRO A 133 -15.43 7.58 -13.68
CA PRO A 133 -16.33 7.02 -12.66
C PRO A 133 -15.62 6.30 -11.51
N GLY A 134 -14.42 5.80 -11.75
CA GLY A 134 -13.56 5.16 -10.72
C GLY A 134 -12.88 6.15 -9.77
N PHE A 135 -12.94 7.47 -10.05
CA PHE A 135 -12.25 8.46 -9.21
C PHE A 135 -12.82 8.49 -7.79
N ARG A 136 -11.90 8.53 -6.83
CA ARG A 136 -12.20 8.72 -5.40
C ARG A 136 -11.22 9.73 -4.82
N LYS A 137 -11.66 10.57 -3.89
CA LYS A 137 -10.81 11.52 -3.15
C LYS A 137 -9.92 10.79 -2.14
N LEU A 138 -9.08 9.91 -2.68
CA LEU A 138 -7.96 9.27 -2.02
C LEU A 138 -6.67 9.90 -2.55
N PHE A 139 -5.83 10.40 -1.66
CA PHE A 139 -4.57 11.02 -2.01
C PHE A 139 -3.39 10.17 -1.52
N ARG A 140 -2.45 9.88 -2.40
CA ARG A 140 -1.17 9.27 -2.07
C ARG A 140 -0.07 10.32 -2.19
N PHE A 141 0.66 10.54 -1.13
CA PHE A 141 1.81 11.45 -1.15
C PHE A 141 2.94 10.88 -2.00
N PRO A 142 3.47 11.63 -3.00
CA PRO A 142 4.68 11.25 -3.71
C PRO A 142 5.84 10.99 -2.75
N TYR A 143 6.59 9.93 -3.00
CA TYR A 143 7.68 9.47 -2.13
C TYR A 143 7.24 9.20 -0.67
N LEU A 144 5.97 9.02 -0.43
CA LEU A 144 5.35 8.93 0.89
C LEU A 144 5.71 10.11 1.83
N ALA A 145 6.05 11.27 1.29
CA ALA A 145 6.53 12.42 2.06
C ALA A 145 5.36 13.35 2.45
N GLU A 146 5.08 13.47 3.75
CA GLU A 146 3.98 14.25 4.34
C GLU A 146 4.45 15.52 5.08
N GLY A 147 5.73 15.87 4.99
CA GLY A 147 6.30 17.06 5.62
C GLY A 147 7.42 16.75 6.61
N ARG A 148 8.29 17.74 6.83
CA ARG A 148 9.46 17.63 7.71
C ARG A 148 9.23 18.20 9.10
N THR A 149 8.21 19.06 9.26
CA THR A 149 7.84 19.69 10.52
C THR A 149 6.40 19.34 10.91
N ALA A 150 6.04 19.51 12.16
CA ALA A 150 4.69 19.25 12.65
C ALA A 150 3.69 20.21 12.01
N GLU A 151 4.06 21.51 11.89
CA GLU A 151 3.22 22.53 11.31
C GLU A 151 2.91 22.22 9.84
N GLY A 152 3.92 21.88 9.04
CA GLY A 152 3.75 21.53 7.62
C GLY A 152 2.89 20.28 7.43
N ARG A 153 3.16 19.23 8.21
CA ARG A 153 2.36 18.00 8.22
C ARG A 153 0.89 18.27 8.56
N ASP A 154 0.65 19.03 9.64
CA ASP A 154 -0.71 19.27 10.12
C ASP A 154 -1.48 20.18 9.16
N ALA A 155 -0.81 21.17 8.57
CA ALA A 155 -1.39 22.07 7.57
C ALA A 155 -1.79 21.30 6.29
N ILE A 156 -0.91 20.44 5.73
CA ILE A 156 -1.26 19.69 4.53
C ILE A 156 -2.39 18.69 4.79
N ARG A 157 -2.41 18.03 5.95
CA ARG A 157 -3.50 17.13 6.35
C ARG A 157 -4.82 17.88 6.51
N ALA A 158 -4.80 19.07 7.10
CA ALA A 158 -5.98 19.94 7.21
C ALA A 158 -6.48 20.37 5.82
N GLY A 159 -5.58 20.79 4.92
CA GLY A 159 -5.90 21.13 3.54
C GLY A 159 -6.54 19.96 2.79
N LEU A 160 -5.99 18.76 2.90
CA LEU A 160 -6.59 17.55 2.30
C LEU A 160 -8.02 17.32 2.82
N ARG A 161 -8.23 17.37 4.13
CA ARG A 161 -9.58 17.20 4.74
C ARG A 161 -10.56 18.27 4.28
N ALA A 162 -10.14 19.54 4.19
CA ALA A 162 -10.97 20.65 3.72
C ALA A 162 -11.48 20.43 2.29
N HIS A 163 -10.70 19.73 1.45
CA HIS A 163 -11.09 19.36 0.09
C HIS A 163 -11.70 17.95 -0.01
N GLY A 164 -12.02 17.29 1.12
CA GLY A 164 -12.67 15.99 1.17
C GLY A 164 -11.75 14.81 0.85
N TYR A 165 -10.44 15.00 0.84
CA TYR A 165 -9.46 13.95 0.63
C TYR A 165 -9.16 13.17 1.91
N ARG A 166 -8.87 11.89 1.75
CA ARG A 166 -8.25 11.04 2.77
C ARG A 166 -6.88 10.61 2.29
N ASN A 167 -5.92 10.48 3.21
CA ASN A 167 -4.63 9.87 2.91
C ASN A 167 -4.82 8.39 2.58
N ALA A 168 -4.34 7.98 1.43
CA ALA A 168 -4.31 6.58 1.00
C ALA A 168 -3.00 5.93 1.45
N HIS A 169 -2.87 5.72 2.75
CA HIS A 169 -1.66 5.17 3.34
C HIS A 169 -1.20 3.87 2.68
N VAL A 170 0.12 3.71 2.58
CA VAL A 170 0.80 2.43 2.33
C VAL A 170 1.02 1.73 3.65
N THR A 171 0.79 0.42 3.71
CA THR A 171 1.16 -0.40 4.87
C THR A 171 2.32 -1.34 4.57
N ILE A 172 2.50 -1.74 3.31
CA ILE A 172 3.66 -2.50 2.83
C ILE A 172 4.35 -1.65 1.76
N ASP A 173 5.47 -1.04 2.14
CA ASP A 173 6.34 -0.32 1.22
C ASP A 173 7.31 -1.29 0.53
N THR A 174 7.73 -0.97 -0.70
CA THR A 174 8.59 -1.83 -1.51
C THR A 174 9.59 -1.01 -2.32
N SER A 175 10.72 -1.63 -2.67
CA SER A 175 11.70 -1.09 -3.61
C SER A 175 11.48 -1.63 -5.03
N ASP A 176 10.23 -1.85 -5.47
CA ASP A 176 9.89 -2.39 -6.79
C ASP A 176 10.44 -1.51 -7.92
N TRP A 177 10.44 -0.18 -7.72
CA TRP A 177 11.01 0.81 -8.63
C TRP A 177 12.51 0.62 -8.87
N PHE A 178 13.27 0.22 -7.84
CA PHE A 178 14.70 -0.04 -7.96
C PHE A 178 14.96 -1.33 -8.73
N ILE A 179 14.21 -2.40 -8.39
CA ILE A 179 14.29 -3.69 -9.11
C ILE A 179 13.96 -3.49 -10.59
N ASP A 180 12.91 -2.71 -10.89
CA ASP A 180 12.53 -2.35 -12.26
C ASP A 180 13.64 -1.60 -13.01
N SER A 181 14.33 -0.67 -12.33
CA SER A 181 15.42 0.08 -12.96
C SER A 181 16.58 -0.84 -13.37
N ARG A 182 16.94 -1.79 -12.49
CA ARG A 182 17.97 -2.80 -12.77
C ARG A 182 17.53 -3.74 -13.90
N LEU A 183 16.28 -4.19 -13.89
CA LEU A 183 15.69 -5.01 -14.95
C LEU A 183 15.76 -4.30 -16.32
N LYS A 184 15.38 -3.04 -16.38
CA LYS A 184 15.45 -2.24 -17.62
C LYS A 184 16.89 -2.04 -18.09
N ALA A 185 17.84 -1.80 -17.18
CA ALA A 185 19.25 -1.71 -17.52
C ALA A 185 19.78 -3.02 -18.11
N ARG A 186 19.38 -4.17 -17.55
CA ARG A 186 19.74 -5.49 -18.10
C ARG A 186 19.20 -5.69 -19.52
N LEU A 187 17.93 -5.34 -19.74
CA LEU A 187 17.30 -5.48 -21.07
C LEU A 187 17.87 -4.49 -22.10
N ALA A 188 18.32 -3.32 -21.67
CA ALA A 188 19.02 -2.39 -22.54
C ALA A 188 20.38 -2.94 -23.02
N ALA A 189 21.07 -3.68 -22.14
CA ALA A 189 22.33 -4.35 -22.47
C ALA A 189 22.15 -5.63 -23.29
N ASP A 190 21.08 -6.40 -23.01
CA ASP A 190 20.72 -7.62 -23.71
C ASP A 190 19.20 -7.76 -23.81
N PRO A 191 18.59 -7.40 -24.95
CA PRO A 191 17.13 -7.49 -25.14
C PRO A 191 16.54 -8.90 -25.04
N ARG A 192 17.38 -9.94 -25.07
CA ARG A 192 16.98 -11.35 -24.96
C ARG A 192 17.40 -11.99 -23.64
N ALA A 193 17.78 -11.18 -22.65
CA ALA A 193 18.19 -11.68 -21.34
C ALA A 193 17.13 -12.59 -20.70
N ASP A 194 17.56 -13.68 -20.09
CA ASP A 194 16.69 -14.47 -19.23
C ASP A 194 16.31 -13.67 -17.98
N LEU A 195 15.01 -13.51 -17.75
CA LEU A 195 14.46 -12.73 -16.63
C LEU A 195 14.05 -13.60 -15.44
N SER A 196 14.30 -14.90 -15.48
CA SER A 196 13.86 -15.83 -14.42
C SER A 196 14.44 -15.47 -13.05
N ALA A 197 15.68 -14.98 -13.00
CA ALA A 197 16.32 -14.53 -11.77
C ALA A 197 15.72 -13.21 -11.24
N TYR A 198 15.43 -12.26 -12.13
CA TYR A 198 14.69 -11.03 -11.76
C TYR A 198 13.30 -11.33 -11.24
N ARG A 199 12.56 -12.25 -11.89
CA ARG A 199 11.26 -12.70 -11.43
C ARG A 199 11.34 -13.28 -10.01
N ARG A 200 12.27 -14.19 -9.75
CA ARG A 200 12.47 -14.75 -8.41
C ARG A 200 12.78 -13.66 -7.39
N PHE A 201 13.74 -12.79 -7.68
CA PHE A 201 14.13 -11.70 -6.79
C PHE A 201 12.95 -10.78 -6.47
N TYR A 202 12.17 -10.39 -7.48
CA TYR A 202 10.98 -9.55 -7.31
C TYR A 202 9.95 -10.20 -6.37
N LEU A 203 9.64 -11.48 -6.59
CA LEU A 203 8.70 -12.21 -5.75
C LEU A 203 9.20 -12.37 -4.31
N ASP A 204 10.47 -12.70 -4.14
CA ASP A 204 11.09 -12.83 -2.82
C ASP A 204 11.13 -11.49 -2.08
N HIS A 205 11.41 -10.39 -2.78
CA HIS A 205 11.36 -9.04 -2.23
C HIS A 205 9.95 -8.68 -1.74
N LEU A 206 8.92 -8.87 -2.57
CA LEU A 206 7.55 -8.57 -2.17
C LEU A 206 7.11 -9.40 -0.97
N TRP A 207 7.51 -10.68 -0.93
CA TRP A 207 7.19 -11.54 0.20
C TRP A 207 7.90 -11.12 1.48
N ASP A 208 9.18 -10.82 1.40
CA ASP A 208 9.98 -10.35 2.53
C ASP A 208 9.38 -9.06 3.13
N ARG A 209 9.06 -8.08 2.28
CA ARG A 209 8.41 -6.83 2.72
C ARG A 209 7.04 -7.08 3.33
N ALA A 210 6.20 -7.90 2.71
CA ALA A 210 4.88 -8.24 3.24
C ALA A 210 4.98 -8.93 4.62
N THR A 211 5.91 -9.85 4.78
CA THR A 211 6.13 -10.55 6.06
C THR A 211 6.64 -9.58 7.14
N TYR A 212 7.59 -8.72 6.80
CA TYR A 212 8.13 -7.70 7.70
C TYR A 212 7.02 -6.76 8.20
N TYR A 213 6.28 -6.13 7.30
CA TYR A 213 5.23 -5.19 7.68
C TYR A 213 4.05 -5.85 8.40
N ASN A 214 3.72 -7.10 8.06
CA ASN A 214 2.72 -7.86 8.83
C ASN A 214 3.23 -8.20 10.25
N GLY A 215 4.53 -8.40 10.42
CA GLY A 215 5.18 -8.48 11.73
C GLY A 215 4.98 -7.20 12.55
N LEU A 216 5.21 -6.02 11.94
CA LEU A 216 4.93 -4.73 12.58
C LEU A 216 3.44 -4.56 12.92
N ALA A 217 2.52 -4.96 12.03
CA ALA A 217 1.08 -4.91 12.31
C ALA A 217 0.71 -5.75 13.53
N LYS A 218 1.25 -6.96 13.64
CA LYS A 218 1.04 -7.83 14.82
C LYS A 218 1.61 -7.22 16.09
N ALA A 219 2.80 -6.62 16.01
CA ALA A 219 3.41 -5.94 17.17
C ALA A 219 2.61 -4.72 17.63
N LEU A 220 2.05 -3.95 16.68
CA LEU A 220 1.27 -2.74 16.98
C LEU A 220 -0.17 -3.03 17.42
N PHE A 221 -0.83 -4.02 16.81
CA PHE A 221 -2.27 -4.23 16.96
C PHE A 221 -2.63 -5.58 17.60
N GLY A 222 -1.66 -6.47 17.82
CA GLY A 222 -1.90 -7.82 18.31
C GLY A 222 -2.46 -8.79 17.25
N HIS A 223 -2.66 -8.35 16.01
CA HIS A 223 -3.22 -9.18 14.93
C HIS A 223 -2.80 -8.69 13.54
N SER A 224 -2.94 -9.56 12.53
CA SER A 224 -2.78 -9.19 11.12
C SER A 224 -3.92 -8.28 10.64
N ILE A 225 -3.65 -7.45 9.64
CA ILE A 225 -4.61 -6.52 9.03
C ILE A 225 -4.81 -6.83 7.54
N ASP A 226 -5.71 -6.09 6.90
CA ASP A 226 -5.76 -6.00 5.44
C ASP A 226 -4.79 -4.89 5.01
N HIS A 227 -3.72 -5.29 4.35
CA HIS A 227 -2.62 -4.41 3.92
C HIS A 227 -2.89 -3.78 2.56
N THR A 228 -2.30 -2.61 2.31
CA THR A 228 -2.07 -2.07 0.97
C THR A 228 -0.59 -2.17 0.64
N ILE A 229 -0.25 -2.80 -0.48
CA ILE A 229 1.13 -2.86 -0.98
C ILE A 229 1.35 -1.78 -2.03
N LEU A 230 2.47 -1.06 -1.92
CA LEU A 230 2.91 -0.09 -2.91
C LEU A 230 3.67 -0.79 -4.04
N LEU A 231 3.14 -0.65 -5.24
CA LEU A 231 3.79 -0.99 -6.50
C LEU A 231 3.68 0.21 -7.45
N HIS A 232 4.48 0.23 -8.51
CA HIS A 232 4.40 1.27 -9.52
C HIS A 232 3.95 0.71 -10.87
N HIS A 233 3.41 1.56 -11.74
CA HIS A 233 3.00 1.20 -13.10
C HIS A 233 4.25 1.02 -14.00
N ARG A 234 5.05 -0.03 -13.71
CA ARG A 234 6.36 -0.28 -14.30
C ARG A 234 6.45 -1.65 -14.98
N LEU A 235 7.57 -1.90 -15.68
CA LEU A 235 7.79 -3.14 -16.44
C LEU A 235 7.74 -4.37 -15.53
N ALA A 236 8.43 -4.34 -14.38
CA ALA A 236 8.44 -5.46 -13.44
C ALA A 236 7.03 -5.82 -12.95
N THR A 237 6.20 -4.83 -12.63
CA THR A 237 4.80 -5.03 -12.24
C THR A 237 4.00 -5.64 -13.40
N GLY A 238 4.17 -5.13 -14.64
CA GLY A 238 3.50 -5.69 -15.81
C GLY A 238 3.87 -7.15 -16.09
N LEU A 239 5.13 -7.52 -15.86
CA LEU A 239 5.61 -8.88 -16.11
C LEU A 239 5.26 -9.87 -14.99
N PHE A 240 5.28 -9.45 -13.72
CA PHE A 240 5.33 -10.38 -12.58
C PHE A 240 4.18 -10.25 -11.59
N LEU A 241 3.20 -9.34 -11.80
CA LEU A 241 2.07 -9.17 -10.87
C LEU A 241 1.23 -10.44 -10.72
N ASP A 242 0.98 -11.16 -11.81
CA ASP A 242 0.20 -12.40 -11.78
C ASP A 242 0.85 -13.48 -10.90
N ASP A 243 2.17 -13.61 -11.04
CA ASP A 243 2.98 -14.49 -10.22
C ASP A 243 2.98 -14.07 -8.75
N ALA A 244 3.06 -12.75 -8.48
CA ALA A 244 3.01 -12.22 -7.11
C ALA A 244 1.66 -12.52 -6.44
N LEU A 245 0.55 -12.32 -7.15
CA LEU A 245 -0.79 -12.63 -6.63
C LEU A 245 -0.98 -14.14 -6.39
N THR A 246 -0.45 -14.97 -7.30
CA THR A 246 -0.42 -16.43 -7.11
C THR A 246 0.39 -16.82 -5.88
N MET A 247 1.57 -16.23 -5.71
CA MET A 247 2.45 -16.47 -4.56
C MET A 247 1.76 -16.09 -3.24
N PHE A 248 1.12 -14.92 -3.13
CA PHE A 248 0.43 -14.50 -1.92
C PHE A 248 -0.67 -15.48 -1.53
N ARG A 249 -1.49 -15.93 -2.49
CA ARG A 249 -2.51 -16.96 -2.24
C ARG A 249 -1.90 -18.29 -1.77
N ALA A 250 -0.89 -18.76 -2.48
CA ALA A 250 -0.22 -20.03 -2.15
C ALA A 250 0.41 -20.00 -0.75
N ARG A 251 0.83 -18.83 -0.28
CA ARG A 251 1.38 -18.60 1.06
C ARG A 251 0.32 -18.20 2.10
N GLY A 252 -0.97 -18.39 1.79
CA GLY A 252 -2.07 -18.26 2.74
C GLY A 252 -2.56 -16.83 2.98
N TRP A 253 -2.16 -15.83 2.19
CA TRP A 253 -2.71 -14.49 2.26
C TRP A 253 -4.02 -14.39 1.47
N ARG A 254 -4.97 -13.60 2.01
CA ARG A 254 -6.19 -13.26 1.27
C ARG A 254 -5.90 -12.12 0.32
N LEU A 255 -6.33 -12.25 -0.93
CA LEU A 255 -6.38 -11.11 -1.84
C LEU A 255 -7.67 -10.34 -1.57
N VAL A 256 -7.57 -9.03 -1.34
CA VAL A 256 -8.71 -8.18 -0.99
C VAL A 256 -8.79 -6.98 -1.93
N ASP A 257 -9.98 -6.45 -2.12
CA ASP A 257 -10.18 -5.24 -2.90
C ASP A 257 -9.62 -4.02 -2.16
N ALA A 258 -9.01 -3.10 -2.89
CA ALA A 258 -8.42 -1.89 -2.32
C ALA A 258 -9.46 -1.04 -1.55
N ALA A 259 -10.72 -1.00 -2.04
CA ALA A 259 -11.80 -0.30 -1.35
C ALA A 259 -12.06 -0.89 0.04
N ALA A 260 -12.03 -2.21 0.19
CA ALA A 260 -12.22 -2.88 1.48
C ALA A 260 -11.05 -2.59 2.44
N ALA A 261 -9.80 -2.64 1.93
CA ALA A 261 -8.64 -2.30 2.74
C ALA A 261 -8.70 -0.85 3.25
N PHE A 262 -8.91 0.14 2.37
CA PHE A 262 -9.04 1.55 2.75
C PHE A 262 -10.27 1.86 3.62
N GLY A 263 -11.27 0.98 3.66
CA GLY A 263 -12.41 1.05 4.57
C GLY A 263 -12.10 0.61 6.01
N SER A 264 -10.94 -0.01 6.26
CA SER A 264 -10.55 -0.44 7.61
C SER A 264 -10.21 0.76 8.50
N PRO A 265 -10.58 0.73 9.81
CA PRO A 265 -10.21 1.77 10.78
C PRO A 265 -8.71 2.04 10.88
N THR A 266 -7.85 1.06 10.57
CA THR A 266 -6.39 1.23 10.54
C THR A 266 -5.97 2.39 9.63
N PHE A 267 -6.65 2.60 8.50
CA PHE A 267 -6.31 3.65 7.53
C PHE A 267 -6.83 5.05 7.92
N ALA A 268 -7.51 5.18 9.05
CA ALA A 268 -7.88 6.47 9.65
C ALA A 268 -6.83 6.96 10.68
N LEU A 269 -5.80 6.16 10.96
CA LEU A 269 -4.73 6.54 11.89
C LEU A 269 -3.83 7.62 11.28
N GLU A 270 -3.48 8.64 12.07
CA GLU A 270 -2.60 9.74 11.69
C GLU A 270 -1.33 9.72 12.54
N PRO A 271 -0.22 9.09 12.08
CA PRO A 271 1.04 9.08 12.81
C PRO A 271 1.59 10.49 13.05
N GLN A 272 2.25 10.68 14.21
CA GLN A 272 2.79 11.97 14.62
C GLN A 272 4.32 12.08 14.46
N THR A 273 4.97 11.07 13.91
CA THR A 273 6.42 11.03 13.64
C THR A 273 6.89 12.11 12.68
N LEU A 274 8.15 12.50 12.80
CA LEU A 274 8.85 13.40 11.90
C LEU A 274 10.19 12.78 11.45
N PRO A 275 10.59 13.00 10.18
CA PRO A 275 9.78 13.56 9.12
C PRO A 275 8.52 12.72 8.92
N ALA A 276 7.39 13.35 8.59
CA ALA A 276 6.11 12.67 8.41
C ALA A 276 6.08 11.96 7.04
N GLY A 277 5.43 10.80 7.05
CA GLY A 277 5.36 9.95 5.87
C GLY A 277 5.94 8.56 6.10
N GLN A 278 6.49 7.93 5.05
CA GLN A 278 6.81 6.51 5.03
C GLN A 278 5.53 5.63 5.08
N SER A 279 5.66 4.31 5.19
CA SER A 279 4.47 3.48 5.38
C SER A 279 3.80 3.78 6.73
N LEU A 280 2.48 3.61 6.78
CA LEU A 280 1.70 3.81 8.01
C LEU A 280 2.25 2.98 9.17
N LEU A 281 2.56 1.71 8.93
CA LEU A 281 3.05 0.81 9.97
C LEU A 281 4.45 1.19 10.44
N TRP A 282 5.32 1.61 9.52
CA TRP A 282 6.64 2.12 9.89
C TRP A 282 6.52 3.36 10.79
N SER A 283 5.66 4.31 10.39
CA SER A 283 5.47 5.55 11.14
C SER A 283 4.89 5.31 12.54
N LEU A 284 3.93 4.40 12.68
CA LEU A 284 3.38 4.01 13.99
C LEU A 284 4.42 3.29 14.84
N ALA A 285 5.19 2.37 14.25
CA ALA A 285 6.26 1.65 14.95
C ALA A 285 7.38 2.60 15.39
N ARG A 286 7.70 3.63 14.60
CA ARG A 286 8.68 4.66 14.95
C ARG A 286 8.29 5.45 16.20
N SER A 287 6.99 5.64 16.45
CA SER A 287 6.47 6.26 17.66
C SER A 287 6.41 5.30 18.86
N THR A 288 6.75 4.04 18.68
CA THR A 288 6.67 2.99 19.71
C THR A 288 8.09 2.62 20.17
N PRO A 289 8.54 3.01 21.38
CA PRO A 289 9.95 2.98 21.76
C PRO A 289 10.66 1.65 21.54
N HIS A 290 10.04 0.51 21.89
CA HIS A 290 10.63 -0.82 21.75
C HIS A 290 10.66 -1.33 20.29
N LEU A 291 9.96 -0.69 19.35
CA LEU A 291 10.01 -1.02 17.92
C LEU A 291 10.94 -0.07 17.16
N ALA A 292 11.06 1.17 17.62
CA ALA A 292 11.77 2.24 16.92
C ALA A 292 13.24 1.93 16.62
N SER A 293 13.94 1.25 17.54
CA SER A 293 15.38 0.95 17.42
C SER A 293 15.71 -0.05 16.31
N ALA A 294 14.73 -0.85 15.87
CA ALA A 294 14.90 -1.85 14.81
C ALA A 294 14.54 -1.31 13.41
N LEU A 295 14.05 -0.07 13.32
CA LEU A 295 13.59 0.50 12.07
C LEU A 295 14.71 1.26 11.35
N ARG A 296 14.94 0.90 10.09
CA ARG A 296 15.80 1.68 9.18
C ARG A 296 15.06 2.92 8.66
N PHE A 297 15.81 3.95 8.25
CA PHE A 297 15.25 5.15 7.62
C PHE A 297 16.09 5.54 6.39
N PRO A 298 15.45 5.80 5.24
CA PRO A 298 14.02 5.62 4.95
C PRO A 298 13.58 4.15 5.10
N GLY A 299 12.26 3.93 5.20
CA GLY A 299 11.70 2.58 5.37
C GLY A 299 12.07 1.63 4.23
N GLU A 300 12.04 2.12 2.99
CA GLU A 300 12.53 1.44 1.79
C GLU A 300 13.52 2.32 1.03
N ASP A 301 14.57 1.71 0.48
CA ASP A 301 15.59 2.37 -0.34
C ASP A 301 16.29 1.36 -1.24
N GLY A 302 16.66 1.77 -2.46
CA GLY A 302 17.40 0.93 -3.40
C GLY A 302 18.75 0.43 -2.87
N ALA A 303 19.37 1.19 -1.95
CA ALA A 303 20.61 0.81 -1.30
C ALA A 303 20.48 -0.48 -0.46
N TYR A 304 19.28 -0.84 -0.01
CA TYR A 304 19.03 -2.09 0.73
C TYR A 304 19.02 -3.31 -0.18
N GLU A 305 18.61 -3.14 -1.44
CA GLU A 305 18.49 -4.22 -2.41
C GLU A 305 19.78 -4.38 -3.26
N SER A 306 20.52 -3.27 -3.46
CA SER A 306 21.69 -3.26 -4.35
C SER A 306 22.73 -4.33 -4.03
N PRO A 307 23.22 -4.51 -2.79
CA PRO A 307 24.24 -5.52 -2.51
C PRO A 307 23.77 -6.94 -2.83
N LYS A 308 22.50 -7.24 -2.60
CA LYS A 308 21.92 -8.56 -2.87
C LYS A 308 21.74 -8.78 -4.37
N MET A 309 21.27 -7.76 -5.10
CA MET A 309 21.16 -7.84 -6.57
C MET A 309 22.54 -7.96 -7.22
N ASP A 310 23.54 -7.21 -6.76
CA ASP A 310 24.91 -7.28 -7.26
C ASP A 310 25.54 -8.67 -7.05
N SER A 311 25.33 -9.29 -5.88
CA SER A 311 25.80 -10.65 -5.61
C SER A 311 25.15 -11.70 -6.51
N LEU A 312 23.93 -11.44 -6.99
CA LEU A 312 23.18 -12.28 -7.93
C LEU A 312 23.42 -11.90 -9.40
N LYS A 313 24.22 -10.86 -9.67
CA LYS A 313 24.47 -10.29 -11.00
C LYS A 313 23.20 -9.82 -11.71
N LEU A 314 22.28 -9.22 -10.93
CA LEU A 314 21.02 -8.65 -11.39
C LEU A 314 21.09 -7.13 -11.53
#